data_d8be80e3b2325bead64dd1215a8b5d94
#
_entry.id   d8be80e3b2325bead64dd1215a8b5d94
#
_cell.length_a   1.000
_cell.length_b   1.000
_cell.length_c   1.000
_cell.angle_alpha   90.00
_cell.angle_beta   90.00
_cell.angle_gamma   90.00
#
_symmetry.space_group_name_H-M   'P 1'
#
loop_
_entity.id
_entity.type
_entity.pdbx_description
1 polymer ?
#
loop_
_entity_poly.entity_id
_entity_poly.type
_entity_poly.pdbx_seq_one_letter_code
_entity_poly.pdbx_strand_id
1 'polypeptide(L)'
;GNVYSIMDRETVLHRARSQSSGGLSHTAAAALGQTMKIRVLGCSGGIGGGLRTTALLVDDDVLVDAGTGVGDLSLESLARIDHIFVTHSHLDHVTSIPFLVDTVCWMRGSPIVVYGIKEVLDILRAHLFNWKIWPDFTQIPDGDKPFMVYREIEVGETVELKGRRFTAIPANHTVPAVGYALETARAALIFSGDTSVNDRLWEVVNATPNLKYLIIETAFSNKERAIAVASRHLCPQMLAEELEKMTVAPEVYITHLKPGEGALTMKEVSQAAGRWRPRMLENNQEFSL
;
A
#
# COMPACT_ATOMS: atom_id res chain seq x y z
N GLY A 1 14.03 -28.43 -15.97
CA GLY A 1 12.64 -28.88 -15.94
C GLY A 1 11.88 -28.08 -14.89
N ASN A 2 10.75 -27.54 -15.27
CA ASN A 2 9.96 -26.62 -14.46
C ASN A 2 9.29 -27.42 -13.31
N VAL A 3 9.70 -27.22 -12.08
CA VAL A 3 9.22 -27.93 -10.88
C VAL A 3 7.69 -27.77 -10.69
N TYR A 4 7.11 -26.71 -11.26
CA TYR A 4 5.68 -26.39 -11.17
C TYR A 4 4.79 -27.15 -12.16
N SER A 5 5.35 -27.98 -13.05
CA SER A 5 4.57 -28.75 -14.05
C SER A 5 4.12 -30.14 -13.56
N ILE A 6 4.42 -30.54 -12.33
CA ILE A 6 4.29 -31.94 -11.84
C ILE A 6 3.07 -32.11 -10.90
N MET A 7 2.34 -31.06 -10.53
CA MET A 7 1.15 -31.23 -9.67
C MET A 7 -0.11 -31.50 -10.50
N ASP A 8 -0.64 -32.70 -10.35
CA ASP A 8 -1.83 -33.21 -11.03
C ASP A 8 -3.10 -32.46 -10.62
N ARG A 9 -3.85 -32.01 -11.62
CA ARG A 9 -5.04 -31.13 -11.49
C ARG A 9 -6.26 -31.82 -10.84
N GLU A 10 -6.26 -33.12 -10.66
CA GLU A 10 -7.48 -33.84 -10.23
C GLU A 10 -7.80 -33.76 -8.74
N THR A 11 -6.83 -33.51 -7.89
CA THR A 11 -7.01 -33.56 -6.42
C THR A 11 -7.67 -32.31 -5.83
N VAL A 12 -7.72 -31.19 -6.55
CA VAL A 12 -8.21 -29.89 -6.03
C VAL A 12 -9.66 -29.58 -6.42
N LEU A 13 -10.20 -30.24 -7.44
CA LEU A 13 -11.53 -29.90 -8.01
C LEU A 13 -12.74 -30.43 -7.22
N HIS A 14 -12.55 -31.25 -6.19
CA HIS A 14 -13.67 -31.90 -5.49
C HIS A 14 -14.29 -31.10 -4.34
N ARG A 15 -13.80 -29.89 -4.01
CA ARG A 15 -14.31 -29.07 -2.89
C ARG A 15 -15.06 -27.78 -3.25
N ALA A 16 -15.21 -27.45 -4.53
CA ALA A 16 -15.83 -26.18 -4.95
C ALA A 16 -17.10 -26.35 -5.80
N ARG A 17 -18.03 -27.20 -5.36
CA ARG A 17 -19.38 -27.24 -5.96
C ARG A 17 -20.44 -27.25 -4.89
N SER A 18 -20.84 -26.07 -4.43
CA SER A 18 -22.23 -25.79 -4.01
C SER A 18 -22.41 -24.31 -3.71
N GLN A 19 -23.30 -23.72 -4.45
CA GLN A 19 -24.03 -22.47 -4.25
C GLN A 19 -23.82 -21.42 -5.31
N SER A 20 -24.68 -21.48 -6.30
CA SER A 20 -25.05 -20.36 -7.14
C SER A 20 -26.57 -20.37 -7.31
N SER A 21 -27.25 -19.38 -6.77
CA SER A 21 -28.52 -18.88 -7.34
C SER A 21 -28.94 -17.57 -6.67
N GLY A 22 -29.19 -16.55 -7.48
CA GLY A 22 -30.21 -15.55 -7.16
C GLY A 22 -29.76 -14.11 -7.03
N GLY A 23 -30.16 -13.25 -7.98
CA GLY A 23 -30.66 -11.93 -7.67
C GLY A 23 -29.85 -10.71 -8.15
N LEU A 24 -30.10 -10.30 -9.39
CA LEU A 24 -29.79 -8.96 -9.91
C LEU A 24 -30.83 -7.96 -9.40
N SER A 25 -30.39 -6.90 -8.77
CA SER A 25 -30.94 -5.54 -8.65
C SER A 25 -30.82 -4.95 -7.23
N HIS A 26 -29.66 -4.35 -6.91
CA HIS A 26 -29.51 -3.41 -5.78
C HIS A 26 -28.24 -2.55 -5.91
N THR A 27 -27.91 -2.07 -7.11
CA THR A 27 -26.58 -1.47 -7.35
C THR A 27 -26.43 0.01 -7.00
N ALA A 28 -27.49 0.76 -6.80
CA ALA A 28 -27.38 2.21 -6.49
C ALA A 28 -27.54 2.55 -4.99
N ALA A 29 -28.35 1.82 -4.25
CA ALA A 29 -28.54 2.04 -2.81
C ALA A 29 -27.42 1.44 -1.94
N ALA A 30 -26.74 0.39 -2.42
CA ALA A 30 -25.64 -0.27 -1.73
C ALA A 30 -24.37 0.60 -1.64
N ALA A 31 -24.14 1.50 -2.61
CA ALA A 31 -22.98 2.38 -2.62
C ALA A 31 -22.98 3.46 -1.52
N LEU A 32 -24.13 3.84 -1.02
CA LEU A 32 -24.29 4.87 0.02
C LEU A 32 -24.01 4.39 1.45
N GLY A 33 -23.86 3.08 1.64
CA GLY A 33 -23.66 2.46 2.96
C GLY A 33 -22.32 1.74 3.17
N GLN A 34 -21.49 1.66 2.13
CA GLN A 34 -20.25 0.89 2.21
C GLN A 34 -19.21 1.66 3.02
N THR A 35 -18.75 1.06 4.12
CA THR A 35 -17.59 1.51 4.89
C THR A 35 -16.36 0.79 4.37
N MET A 36 -15.21 1.47 4.32
CA MET A 36 -13.90 0.91 4.00
C MET A 36 -13.07 0.89 5.28
N LYS A 37 -12.60 -0.27 5.66
CA LYS A 37 -11.72 -0.45 6.81
C LYS A 37 -10.27 -0.56 6.34
N ILE A 38 -9.37 0.23 6.92
CA ILE A 38 -7.95 0.18 6.62
C ILE A 38 -7.21 -0.21 7.88
N ARG A 39 -6.46 -1.31 7.84
CA ARG A 39 -5.62 -1.78 8.94
C ARG A 39 -4.15 -1.66 8.58
N VAL A 40 -3.37 -1.06 9.47
CA VAL A 40 -1.92 -0.91 9.33
C VAL A 40 -1.25 -2.23 9.69
N LEU A 41 -0.68 -2.92 8.71
CA LEU A 41 0.11 -4.14 8.94
C LEU A 41 1.57 -3.81 9.26
N GLY A 42 2.05 -2.67 8.76
CA GLY A 42 3.39 -2.16 9.01
C GLY A 42 3.48 -0.69 8.62
N CYS A 43 4.29 0.07 9.36
CA CYS A 43 4.46 1.51 9.16
C CYS A 43 5.86 2.01 9.52
N SER A 44 6.84 1.10 9.66
CA SER A 44 8.21 1.46 9.99
C SER A 44 9.09 1.54 8.73
N GLY A 45 10.04 2.45 8.73
CA GLY A 45 11.11 2.52 7.71
C GLY A 45 12.21 1.47 7.90
N GLY A 46 11.94 0.38 8.61
CA GLY A 46 12.86 -0.74 8.81
C GLY A 46 12.27 -1.83 9.70
N ILE A 47 13.08 -2.81 10.05
CA ILE A 47 12.69 -4.00 10.81
C ILE A 47 13.40 -4.06 12.18
N GLY A 48 12.94 -4.96 13.04
CA GLY A 48 13.52 -5.27 14.34
C GLY A 48 12.59 -4.92 15.50
N GLY A 49 12.69 -5.63 16.62
CA GLY A 49 11.91 -5.33 17.83
C GLY A 49 10.40 -5.32 17.64
N GLY A 50 9.86 -6.12 16.72
CA GLY A 50 8.42 -6.11 16.40
C GLY A 50 8.02 -5.09 15.34
N LEU A 51 8.93 -4.24 14.85
CA LEU A 51 8.67 -3.30 13.75
C LEU A 51 8.47 -4.04 12.44
N ARG A 52 7.52 -3.53 11.64
CA ARG A 52 7.16 -4.05 10.32
C ARG A 52 7.20 -2.92 9.31
N THR A 53 7.73 -3.23 8.12
CA THR A 53 7.77 -2.25 7.03
C THR A 53 6.41 -2.12 6.36
N THR A 54 6.25 -1.08 5.57
CA THR A 54 5.00 -0.50 5.10
C THR A 54 4.07 -1.49 4.40
N ALA A 55 2.88 -1.65 4.96
CA ALA A 55 1.76 -2.34 4.32
C ALA A 55 0.44 -1.92 4.98
N LEU A 56 -0.55 -1.56 4.18
CA LEU A 56 -1.91 -1.26 4.61
C LEU A 56 -2.85 -2.30 4.02
N LEU A 57 -3.67 -2.95 4.85
CA LEU A 57 -4.73 -3.86 4.41
C LEU A 57 -6.06 -3.10 4.36
N VAL A 58 -6.66 -3.05 3.19
CA VAL A 58 -7.98 -2.44 2.98
C VAL A 58 -9.02 -3.55 2.91
N ASP A 59 -9.95 -3.53 3.84
CA ASP A 59 -10.89 -4.61 4.11
C ASP A 59 -10.14 -5.96 4.23
N ASP A 60 -10.42 -6.93 3.38
CA ASP A 60 -9.78 -8.25 3.41
C ASP A 60 -9.05 -8.60 2.10
N ASP A 61 -9.17 -7.75 1.07
CA ASP A 61 -8.84 -8.15 -0.31
C ASP A 61 -7.86 -7.22 -1.03
N VAL A 62 -7.50 -6.06 -0.43
CA VAL A 62 -6.59 -5.10 -1.08
C VAL A 62 -5.43 -4.75 -0.15
N LEU A 63 -4.21 -4.75 -0.69
CA LEU A 63 -3.03 -4.18 -0.04
C LEU A 63 -2.63 -2.86 -0.73
N VAL A 64 -2.20 -1.89 0.06
CA VAL A 64 -1.38 -0.76 -0.39
C VAL A 64 0.00 -0.96 0.20
N ASP A 65 0.97 -1.20 -0.67
CA ASP A 65 2.28 -1.77 -0.38
C ASP A 65 2.23 -3.15 0.30
N ALA A 66 3.33 -3.87 0.22
CA ALA A 66 3.47 -5.20 0.76
C ALA A 66 4.84 -5.39 1.42
N GLY A 67 5.11 -4.59 2.44
CA GLY A 67 6.27 -4.75 3.29
C GLY A 67 6.14 -5.95 4.24
N THR A 68 7.05 -6.05 5.21
CA THR A 68 7.17 -7.24 6.07
C THR A 68 5.95 -7.51 6.94
N GLY A 69 5.08 -6.51 7.17
CA GLY A 69 3.85 -6.68 7.96
C GLY A 69 2.83 -7.65 7.35
N VAL A 70 2.88 -7.88 6.04
CA VAL A 70 2.03 -8.88 5.36
C VAL A 70 2.24 -10.29 5.92
N GLY A 71 3.47 -10.62 6.32
CA GLY A 71 3.81 -11.93 6.89
C GLY A 71 3.14 -12.25 8.23
N ASP A 72 2.52 -11.29 8.89
CA ASP A 72 1.77 -11.51 10.14
C ASP A 72 0.31 -11.95 9.90
N LEU A 73 -0.16 -11.94 8.64
CA LEU A 73 -1.49 -12.41 8.28
C LEU A 73 -1.60 -13.94 8.32
N SER A 74 -2.79 -14.45 8.68
CA SER A 74 -3.07 -15.88 8.57
C SER A 74 -3.10 -16.33 7.10
N LEU A 75 -2.89 -17.62 6.86
CA LEU A 75 -2.92 -18.20 5.52
C LEU A 75 -4.26 -17.93 4.81
N GLU A 76 -5.38 -18.02 5.52
CA GLU A 76 -6.70 -17.70 5.00
C GLU A 76 -6.84 -16.22 4.62
N SER A 77 -6.23 -15.32 5.39
CA SER A 77 -6.22 -13.89 5.10
C SER A 77 -5.34 -13.58 3.88
N LEU A 78 -4.16 -14.20 3.79
CA LEU A 78 -3.30 -14.08 2.62
C LEU A 78 -4.01 -14.55 1.34
N ALA A 79 -4.76 -15.67 1.41
CA ALA A 79 -5.48 -16.23 0.27
C ALA A 79 -6.64 -15.34 -0.23
N ARG A 80 -7.11 -14.37 0.58
CA ARG A 80 -8.15 -13.40 0.18
C ARG A 80 -7.62 -12.17 -0.55
N ILE A 81 -6.33 -11.92 -0.53
CA ILE A 81 -5.75 -10.74 -1.19
C ILE A 81 -5.88 -10.88 -2.71
N ASP A 82 -6.69 -10.02 -3.31
CA ASP A 82 -6.93 -9.97 -4.75
C ASP A 82 -6.11 -8.89 -5.45
N HIS A 83 -5.79 -7.80 -4.75
CA HIS A 83 -5.21 -6.59 -5.33
C HIS A 83 -4.09 -6.05 -4.46
N ILE A 84 -3.00 -5.59 -5.09
CA ILE A 84 -1.87 -4.93 -4.44
C ILE A 84 -1.55 -3.66 -5.20
N PHE A 85 -1.67 -2.50 -4.56
CA PHE A 85 -1.26 -1.20 -5.08
C PHE A 85 0.13 -0.88 -4.57
N VAL A 86 1.09 -0.73 -5.46
CA VAL A 86 2.50 -0.49 -5.11
C VAL A 86 2.82 0.99 -5.27
N THR A 87 3.38 1.61 -4.22
CA THR A 87 3.82 3.00 -4.27
C THR A 87 5.11 3.16 -5.04
N HIS A 88 6.12 2.32 -4.76
CA HIS A 88 7.42 2.31 -5.41
C HIS A 88 8.15 0.98 -5.17
N SER A 89 9.32 0.84 -5.76
CA SER A 89 10.02 -0.46 -5.87
C SER A 89 10.98 -0.80 -4.74
N HIS A 90 11.12 0.03 -3.70
CA HIS A 90 12.00 -0.29 -2.57
C HIS A 90 11.52 -1.54 -1.82
N LEU A 91 12.46 -2.36 -1.33
CA LEU A 91 12.15 -3.66 -0.75
C LEU A 91 11.26 -3.60 0.48
N ASP A 92 11.35 -2.56 1.29
CA ASP A 92 10.49 -2.35 2.46
C ASP A 92 9.03 -2.09 2.11
N HIS A 93 8.72 -1.92 0.81
CA HIS A 93 7.36 -1.78 0.28
C HIS A 93 6.89 -2.96 -0.58
N VAL A 94 7.81 -3.80 -1.07
CA VAL A 94 7.45 -4.88 -2.03
C VAL A 94 7.92 -6.27 -1.61
N THR A 95 8.68 -6.39 -0.53
CA THR A 95 9.37 -7.64 -0.17
C THR A 95 8.43 -8.83 0.04
N SER A 96 7.20 -8.61 0.45
CA SER A 96 6.24 -9.68 0.70
C SER A 96 5.43 -10.10 -0.53
N ILE A 97 5.48 -9.38 -1.65
CA ILE A 97 4.74 -9.77 -2.86
C ILE A 97 5.16 -11.16 -3.36
N PRO A 98 6.47 -11.46 -3.52
CA PRO A 98 6.92 -12.79 -3.95
C PRO A 98 6.43 -13.91 -3.03
N PHE A 99 6.60 -13.73 -1.72
CA PHE A 99 6.18 -14.72 -0.72
C PHE A 99 4.67 -14.91 -0.70
N LEU A 100 3.90 -13.83 -0.79
CA LEU A 100 2.44 -13.89 -0.82
C LEU A 100 1.96 -14.72 -2.02
N VAL A 101 2.40 -14.36 -3.23
CA VAL A 101 1.97 -15.04 -4.45
C VAL A 101 2.35 -16.52 -4.41
N ASP A 102 3.59 -16.85 -4.04
CA ASP A 102 4.07 -18.24 -3.95
C ASP A 102 3.27 -19.05 -2.92
N THR A 103 3.00 -18.44 -1.76
CA THR A 103 2.26 -19.11 -0.68
C THR A 103 0.83 -19.48 -1.07
N VAL A 104 0.11 -18.60 -1.79
CA VAL A 104 -1.34 -18.76 -2.01
C VAL A 104 -1.73 -19.12 -3.43
N CYS A 105 -0.80 -19.18 -4.38
CA CYS A 105 -1.11 -19.35 -5.80
C CYS A 105 -2.02 -20.56 -6.09
N TRP A 106 -1.79 -21.71 -5.46
CA TRP A 106 -2.58 -22.93 -5.63
C TRP A 106 -3.89 -22.95 -4.82
N MET A 107 -4.08 -21.99 -3.90
CA MET A 107 -5.28 -21.85 -3.09
C MET A 107 -6.35 -20.99 -3.77
N ARG A 108 -6.00 -20.35 -4.89
CA ARG A 108 -6.80 -19.30 -5.53
C ARG A 108 -7.30 -19.72 -6.90
N GLY A 109 -8.50 -19.26 -7.25
CA GLY A 109 -9.10 -19.45 -8.57
C GLY A 109 -8.87 -18.30 -9.56
N SER A 110 -8.22 -17.20 -9.08
CA SER A 110 -7.95 -16.01 -9.88
C SER A 110 -6.56 -15.43 -9.56
N PRO A 111 -5.92 -14.73 -10.50
CA PRO A 111 -4.62 -14.11 -10.25
C PRO A 111 -4.71 -12.99 -9.20
N ILE A 112 -3.59 -12.72 -8.53
CA ILE A 112 -3.40 -11.47 -7.79
C ILE A 112 -3.04 -10.38 -8.80
N VAL A 113 -3.70 -9.23 -8.70
CA VAL A 113 -3.45 -8.07 -9.56
C VAL A 113 -2.52 -7.09 -8.85
N VAL A 114 -1.35 -6.83 -9.41
CA VAL A 114 -0.39 -5.86 -8.90
C VAL A 114 -0.48 -4.59 -9.73
N TYR A 115 -0.90 -3.49 -9.10
CA TYR A 115 -1.03 -2.17 -9.70
C TYR A 115 0.20 -1.32 -9.38
N GLY A 116 0.63 -0.53 -10.32
CA GLY A 116 1.68 0.47 -10.15
C GLY A 116 1.87 1.30 -11.41
N ILE A 117 2.59 2.39 -11.30
CA ILE A 117 3.02 3.13 -12.49
C ILE A 117 3.99 2.27 -13.29
N LYS A 118 4.05 2.51 -14.61
CA LYS A 118 4.82 1.69 -15.55
C LYS A 118 6.25 1.44 -15.07
N GLU A 119 6.94 2.48 -14.64
CA GLU A 119 8.34 2.43 -14.22
C GLU A 119 8.54 1.51 -12.99
N VAL A 120 7.61 1.52 -12.05
CA VAL A 120 7.64 0.63 -10.87
C VAL A 120 7.46 -0.82 -11.30
N LEU A 121 6.47 -1.10 -12.13
CA LEU A 121 6.21 -2.46 -12.62
C LEU A 121 7.36 -3.00 -13.47
N ASP A 122 8.01 -2.15 -14.26
CA ASP A 122 9.19 -2.53 -15.06
C ASP A 122 10.38 -2.92 -14.15
N ILE A 123 10.58 -2.21 -13.04
CA ILE A 123 11.59 -2.57 -12.04
C ILE A 123 11.27 -3.93 -11.39
N LEU A 124 10.02 -4.18 -11.01
CA LEU A 124 9.62 -5.46 -10.43
C LEU A 124 9.85 -6.62 -11.42
N ARG A 125 9.51 -6.44 -12.71
CA ARG A 125 9.77 -7.44 -13.75
C ARG A 125 11.26 -7.70 -13.94
N ALA A 126 12.05 -6.64 -14.03
CA ALA A 126 13.47 -6.74 -14.35
C ALA A 126 14.33 -7.28 -13.20
N HIS A 127 13.97 -6.94 -11.95
CA HIS A 127 14.86 -7.13 -10.81
C HIS A 127 14.31 -8.04 -9.72
N LEU A 128 13.02 -8.35 -9.69
CA LEU A 128 12.42 -9.19 -8.66
C LEU A 128 11.86 -10.49 -9.27
N PHE A 129 10.89 -10.40 -10.17
CA PHE A 129 10.23 -11.55 -10.81
C PHE A 129 10.93 -11.94 -12.13
N ASN A 130 12.20 -12.31 -12.06
CA ASN A 130 13.10 -12.42 -13.21
C ASN A 130 13.74 -13.82 -13.36
N TRP A 131 13.18 -14.84 -12.73
CA TRP A 131 13.69 -16.22 -12.70
C TRP A 131 15.07 -16.41 -12.02
N LYS A 132 15.64 -15.31 -11.48
CA LYS A 132 16.93 -15.33 -10.78
C LYS A 132 16.76 -15.00 -9.30
N ILE A 133 16.04 -13.93 -8.99
CA ILE A 133 15.68 -13.56 -7.61
C ILE A 133 14.42 -14.31 -7.21
N TRP A 134 13.37 -14.27 -8.06
CA TRP A 134 12.10 -14.99 -7.84
C TRP A 134 11.49 -15.44 -9.15
N PRO A 135 10.71 -16.56 -9.16
CA PRO A 135 9.97 -17.00 -10.35
C PRO A 135 9.03 -15.91 -10.87
N ASP A 136 8.83 -15.85 -12.17
CA ASP A 136 7.88 -14.95 -12.79
C ASP A 136 6.47 -15.55 -12.78
N PHE A 137 5.68 -15.19 -11.78
CA PHE A 137 4.31 -15.66 -11.61
C PHE A 137 3.31 -15.12 -12.64
N THR A 138 3.73 -14.22 -13.52
CA THR A 138 2.95 -13.86 -14.72
C THR A 138 3.03 -14.91 -15.80
N GLN A 139 3.91 -15.91 -15.65
CA GLN A 139 4.10 -17.02 -16.57
C GLN A 139 3.77 -18.38 -15.95
N ILE A 140 3.38 -18.43 -14.68
CA ILE A 140 3.12 -19.67 -13.92
C ILE A 140 1.62 -19.72 -13.55
N PRO A 141 0.93 -20.86 -13.71
CA PRO A 141 1.38 -22.14 -14.29
C PRO A 141 1.57 -22.06 -15.79
N ASP A 142 0.87 -21.16 -16.46
CA ASP A 142 1.03 -20.81 -17.87
C ASP A 142 0.63 -19.34 -18.10
N GLY A 143 1.07 -18.73 -19.21
CA GLY A 143 0.83 -17.31 -19.50
C GLY A 143 -0.64 -16.94 -19.76
N ASP A 144 -1.49 -17.92 -20.06
CA ASP A 144 -2.93 -17.68 -20.30
C ASP A 144 -3.75 -17.64 -19.00
N LYS A 145 -3.25 -18.30 -17.95
CA LYS A 145 -3.88 -18.37 -16.62
C LYS A 145 -2.83 -18.20 -15.52
N PRO A 146 -2.16 -17.05 -15.46
CA PRO A 146 -1.10 -16.82 -14.51
C PRO A 146 -1.64 -16.66 -13.08
N PHE A 147 -0.77 -16.83 -12.09
CA PHE A 147 -1.11 -16.56 -10.68
C PHE A 147 -1.03 -15.09 -10.31
N MET A 148 -0.33 -14.29 -11.10
CA MET A 148 -0.18 -12.85 -10.90
C MET A 148 -0.28 -12.12 -12.24
N VAL A 149 -0.89 -10.94 -12.24
CA VAL A 149 -0.90 -10.04 -13.40
C VAL A 149 -0.51 -8.63 -12.96
N TYR A 150 0.12 -7.89 -13.86
CA TYR A 150 0.39 -6.47 -13.66
C TYR A 150 -0.69 -5.63 -14.32
N ARG A 151 -1.09 -4.54 -13.67
CA ARG A 151 -1.93 -3.50 -14.24
C ARG A 151 -1.27 -2.14 -14.06
N GLU A 152 -0.91 -1.53 -15.16
CA GLU A 152 -0.37 -0.17 -15.18
C GLU A 152 -1.48 0.84 -14.81
N ILE A 153 -1.09 1.85 -14.04
CA ILE A 153 -1.90 3.01 -13.71
C ILE A 153 -1.06 4.26 -13.87
N GLU A 154 -1.72 5.38 -14.12
CA GLU A 154 -1.05 6.68 -14.22
C GLU A 154 -1.32 7.54 -12.98
N VAL A 155 -0.45 8.52 -12.72
CA VAL A 155 -0.70 9.53 -11.67
C VAL A 155 -1.99 10.28 -11.99
N GLY A 156 -2.92 10.29 -11.05
CA GLY A 156 -4.28 10.84 -11.21
C GLY A 156 -5.31 9.81 -11.68
N GLU A 157 -4.89 8.62 -12.12
CA GLU A 157 -5.81 7.53 -12.47
C GLU A 157 -6.44 6.92 -11.21
N THR A 158 -7.75 6.66 -11.29
CA THR A 158 -8.53 6.01 -10.24
C THR A 158 -8.93 4.60 -10.67
N VAL A 159 -8.62 3.63 -9.84
CA VAL A 159 -9.16 2.27 -9.94
C VAL A 159 -10.32 2.12 -8.96
N GLU A 160 -11.47 1.69 -9.46
CA GLU A 160 -12.65 1.41 -8.64
C GLU A 160 -12.79 -0.09 -8.40
N LEU A 161 -12.87 -0.50 -7.14
CA LEU A 161 -13.03 -1.88 -6.71
C LEU A 161 -14.20 -1.97 -5.72
N LYS A 162 -15.33 -2.50 -6.16
CA LYS A 162 -16.51 -2.71 -5.29
C LYS A 162 -16.94 -1.42 -4.56
N GLY A 163 -16.98 -0.27 -5.26
CA GLY A 163 -17.34 1.02 -4.69
C GLY A 163 -16.26 1.73 -3.86
N ARG A 164 -15.06 1.15 -3.76
CA ARG A 164 -13.87 1.77 -3.17
C ARG A 164 -13.00 2.33 -4.29
N ARG A 165 -12.47 3.52 -4.11
CA ARG A 165 -11.66 4.21 -5.11
C ARG A 165 -10.23 4.34 -4.63
N PHE A 166 -9.30 3.98 -5.50
CA PHE A 166 -7.85 4.03 -5.27
C PHE A 166 -7.24 4.91 -6.37
N THR A 167 -6.78 6.09 -6.00
CA THR A 167 -6.20 7.05 -6.96
C THR A 167 -4.71 7.19 -6.70
N ALA A 168 -3.89 6.97 -7.73
CA ALA A 168 -2.45 7.23 -7.64
C ALA A 168 -2.19 8.74 -7.58
N ILE A 169 -1.44 9.21 -6.60
CA ILE A 169 -1.14 10.62 -6.37
C ILE A 169 0.36 10.89 -6.45
N PRO A 170 0.79 12.13 -6.75
CA PRO A 170 2.20 12.45 -6.90
C PRO A 170 3.03 12.19 -5.64
N ALA A 171 4.19 11.55 -5.78
CA ALA A 171 5.24 11.49 -4.76
C ALA A 171 6.57 12.00 -5.33
N ASN A 172 7.48 12.42 -4.46
CA ASN A 172 8.82 12.91 -4.83
C ASN A 172 9.88 12.11 -4.09
N HIS A 173 10.35 11.03 -4.72
CA HIS A 173 11.29 10.09 -4.11
C HIS A 173 12.52 9.83 -5.00
N THR A 174 13.46 9.00 -4.53
CA THR A 174 14.70 8.68 -5.26
C THR A 174 14.50 7.77 -6.46
N VAL A 175 13.41 7.00 -6.46
CA VAL A 175 12.95 6.16 -7.57
C VAL A 175 11.55 6.63 -8.00
N PRO A 176 11.05 6.23 -9.18
CA PRO A 176 9.66 6.50 -9.56
C PRO A 176 8.71 6.05 -8.46
N ALA A 177 7.84 6.94 -8.00
CA ALA A 177 6.97 6.71 -6.85
C ALA A 177 5.64 7.45 -6.96
N VAL A 178 4.63 6.90 -6.28
CA VAL A 178 3.32 7.50 -6.06
C VAL A 178 2.91 7.31 -4.60
N GLY A 179 1.98 8.13 -4.12
CA GLY A 179 1.13 7.83 -3.00
C GLY A 179 -0.24 7.35 -3.48
N TYR A 180 -1.18 7.16 -2.55
CA TYR A 180 -2.55 6.76 -2.90
C TYR A 180 -3.58 7.56 -2.09
N ALA A 181 -4.64 8.02 -2.77
CA ALA A 181 -5.87 8.44 -2.14
C ALA A 181 -6.85 7.26 -2.13
N LEU A 182 -7.35 6.91 -0.95
CA LEU A 182 -8.33 5.85 -0.71
C LEU A 182 -9.65 6.53 -0.35
N GLU A 183 -10.71 6.27 -1.12
CA GLU A 183 -11.94 7.05 -1.01
C GLU A 183 -13.17 6.14 -1.04
N THR A 184 -14.15 6.51 -0.22
CA THR A 184 -15.54 6.08 -0.32
C THR A 184 -16.43 7.27 -0.73
N ALA A 185 -17.72 7.06 -0.87
CA ALA A 185 -18.65 8.18 -1.08
C ALA A 185 -18.71 9.16 0.11
N ARG A 186 -18.17 8.80 1.29
CA ARG A 186 -18.33 9.55 2.55
C ARG A 186 -17.06 10.17 3.08
N ALA A 187 -15.93 9.54 2.88
CA ALA A 187 -14.66 9.95 3.46
C ALA A 187 -13.47 9.52 2.61
N ALA A 188 -12.34 10.18 2.81
CA ALA A 188 -11.08 9.88 2.15
C ALA A 188 -9.93 9.75 3.16
N LEU A 189 -8.94 8.93 2.80
CA LEU A 189 -7.63 8.85 3.41
C LEU A 189 -6.58 9.07 2.33
N ILE A 190 -5.61 9.92 2.59
CA ILE A 190 -4.42 10.06 1.75
C ILE A 190 -3.23 9.40 2.45
N PHE A 191 -2.55 8.52 1.71
CA PHE A 191 -1.26 7.93 2.07
C PHE A 191 -0.19 8.48 1.12
N SER A 192 0.79 9.21 1.65
CA SER A 192 1.80 9.89 0.84
C SER A 192 2.72 8.94 0.08
N GLY A 193 2.85 7.68 0.52
CA GLY A 193 4.02 6.89 0.19
C GLY A 193 5.29 7.56 0.73
N ASP A 194 6.45 7.17 0.23
CA ASP A 194 7.70 7.82 0.53
C ASP A 194 7.87 9.06 -0.35
N THR A 195 8.12 10.21 0.29
CA THR A 195 8.19 11.48 -0.42
C THR A 195 9.04 12.50 0.33
N SER A 196 9.66 13.39 -0.39
CA SER A 196 10.26 14.61 0.12
C SER A 196 9.28 15.79 -0.06
N VAL A 197 9.79 17.00 -0.06
CA VAL A 197 9.06 18.24 -0.41
C VAL A 197 8.31 18.06 -1.73
N ASN A 198 6.98 18.32 -1.74
CA ASN A 198 6.14 17.95 -2.88
C ASN A 198 4.88 18.82 -2.99
N ASP A 199 4.98 19.94 -3.71
CA ASP A 199 3.83 20.85 -3.89
C ASP A 199 2.61 20.19 -4.53
N ARG A 200 2.83 19.26 -5.47
CA ARG A 200 1.74 18.54 -6.14
C ARG A 200 0.94 17.63 -5.20
N LEU A 201 1.55 17.12 -4.12
CA LEU A 201 0.83 16.39 -3.08
C LEU A 201 -0.20 17.31 -2.41
N TRP A 202 0.17 18.54 -2.11
CA TRP A 202 -0.71 19.49 -1.41
C TRP A 202 -1.85 20.01 -2.30
N GLU A 203 -1.63 20.09 -3.61
CA GLU A 203 -2.72 20.33 -4.57
C GLU A 203 -3.80 19.23 -4.43
N VAL A 204 -3.39 17.97 -4.37
CA VAL A 204 -4.32 16.84 -4.20
C VAL A 204 -4.96 16.83 -2.81
N VAL A 205 -4.16 16.98 -1.74
CA VAL A 205 -4.65 17.01 -0.35
C VAL A 205 -5.74 18.08 -0.18
N ASN A 206 -5.48 19.29 -0.68
CA ASN A 206 -6.40 20.42 -0.54
C ASN A 206 -7.66 20.30 -1.44
N ALA A 207 -7.58 19.54 -2.52
CA ALA A 207 -8.71 19.31 -3.44
C ALA A 207 -9.53 18.06 -3.08
N THR A 208 -9.04 17.18 -2.19
CA THR A 208 -9.74 15.93 -1.85
C THR A 208 -10.95 16.21 -0.95
N PRO A 209 -12.18 15.94 -1.41
CA PRO A 209 -13.37 16.17 -0.59
C PRO A 209 -13.44 15.17 0.56
N ASN A 210 -13.97 15.62 1.70
CA ASN A 210 -14.16 14.77 2.90
C ASN A 210 -12.90 14.05 3.37
N LEU A 211 -11.74 14.67 3.16
CA LEU A 211 -10.46 14.11 3.64
C LEU A 211 -10.48 14.02 5.17
N LYS A 212 -10.47 12.79 5.67
CA LYS A 212 -10.54 12.50 7.10
C LYS A 212 -9.19 12.21 7.71
N TYR A 213 -8.32 11.52 6.95
CA TYR A 213 -7.00 11.09 7.42
C TYR A 213 -5.91 11.40 6.40
N LEU A 214 -4.78 11.90 6.88
CA LEU A 214 -3.54 12.03 6.13
C LEU A 214 -2.47 11.19 6.83
N ILE A 215 -1.97 10.17 6.16
CA ILE A 215 -0.78 9.42 6.57
C ILE A 215 0.39 9.93 5.73
N ILE A 216 1.37 10.57 6.39
CA ILE A 216 2.53 11.19 5.74
C ILE A 216 3.82 10.68 6.37
N GLU A 217 4.83 10.42 5.54
CA GLU A 217 6.12 9.92 5.99
C GLU A 217 6.94 10.99 6.70
N THR A 218 7.76 10.58 7.65
CA THR A 218 8.85 11.37 8.24
C THR A 218 9.91 10.41 8.74
N ALA A 219 10.89 10.10 7.88
CA ALA A 219 11.79 8.99 8.14
C ALA A 219 12.89 9.31 9.17
N PHE A 220 13.42 10.52 9.14
CA PHE A 220 14.64 10.90 9.87
C PHE A 220 14.39 12.00 10.88
N SER A 221 15.23 12.06 11.93
CA SER A 221 15.25 13.20 12.87
C SER A 221 15.90 14.44 12.23
N ASN A 222 15.70 15.62 12.81
CA ASN A 222 16.28 16.86 12.28
C ASN A 222 17.82 16.86 12.24
N LYS A 223 18.48 16.11 13.14
CA LYS A 223 19.95 15.95 13.10
C LYS A 223 20.42 15.22 11.83
N GLU A 224 19.53 14.45 11.20
CA GLU A 224 19.79 13.69 9.99
C GLU A 224 19.20 14.34 8.73
N ARG A 225 18.85 15.64 8.78
CA ARG A 225 18.27 16.40 7.67
C ARG A 225 19.04 16.22 6.35
N ALA A 226 20.37 16.17 6.41
CA ALA A 226 21.18 15.96 5.21
C ALA A 226 20.90 14.61 4.54
N ILE A 227 20.70 13.55 5.33
CA ILE A 227 20.31 12.21 4.84
C ILE A 227 18.88 12.27 4.31
N ALA A 228 17.96 12.88 5.04
CA ALA A 228 16.57 13.03 4.59
C ALA A 228 16.49 13.70 3.20
N VAL A 229 17.20 14.79 2.99
CA VAL A 229 17.28 15.48 1.69
C VAL A 229 17.89 14.59 0.62
N ALA A 230 19.03 13.93 0.89
CA ALA A 230 19.73 13.09 -0.07
C ALA A 230 18.93 11.85 -0.50
N SER A 231 18.19 11.24 0.44
CA SER A 231 17.34 10.07 0.22
C SER A 231 15.89 10.42 -0.15
N ARG A 232 15.57 11.71 -0.28
CA ARG A 232 14.22 12.22 -0.58
C ARG A 232 13.15 11.70 0.36
N HIS A 233 13.43 11.86 1.65
CA HIS A 233 12.48 11.71 2.75
C HIS A 233 12.27 13.06 3.46
N LEU A 234 11.33 13.08 4.41
CA LEU A 234 11.11 14.21 5.29
C LEU A 234 11.84 14.03 6.65
N CYS A 235 12.21 15.15 7.26
CA CYS A 235 12.49 15.26 8.69
C CYS A 235 11.48 16.23 9.33
N PRO A 236 11.36 16.33 10.67
CA PRO A 236 10.33 17.12 11.33
C PRO A 236 10.25 18.59 10.91
N GLN A 237 11.38 19.24 10.67
CA GLN A 237 11.40 20.62 10.20
C GLN A 237 10.82 20.73 8.77
N MET A 238 11.20 19.83 7.88
CA MET A 238 10.67 19.78 6.51
C MET A 238 9.18 19.44 6.51
N LEU A 239 8.74 18.49 7.36
CA LEU A 239 7.33 18.17 7.52
C LEU A 239 6.52 19.39 7.94
N ALA A 240 7.00 20.16 8.91
CA ALA A 240 6.31 21.37 9.37
C ALA A 240 6.14 22.40 8.24
N GLU A 241 7.21 22.62 7.46
CA GLU A 241 7.18 23.50 6.27
C GLU A 241 6.18 23.00 5.22
N GLU A 242 6.10 21.69 5.00
CA GLU A 242 5.13 21.06 4.08
C GLU A 242 3.69 21.21 4.58
N LEU A 243 3.42 20.93 5.86
CA LEU A 243 2.09 21.06 6.45
C LEU A 243 1.53 22.49 6.43
N GLU A 244 2.38 23.54 6.33
CA GLU A 244 1.92 24.92 6.11
C GLU A 244 1.11 25.11 4.83
N LYS A 245 1.31 24.26 3.83
CA LYS A 245 0.61 24.29 2.54
C LYS A 245 -0.81 23.70 2.62
N MET A 246 -1.13 23.01 3.73
CA MET A 246 -2.40 22.34 3.92
C MET A 246 -3.50 23.33 4.32
N THR A 247 -4.59 23.37 3.56
CA THR A 247 -5.75 24.26 3.80
C THR A 247 -6.97 23.52 4.37
N VAL A 248 -6.90 22.19 4.46
CA VAL A 248 -7.91 21.30 5.06
C VAL A 248 -7.41 20.80 6.42
N ALA A 249 -8.26 20.15 7.21
CA ALA A 249 -7.94 19.76 8.58
C ALA A 249 -8.19 18.27 8.85
N PRO A 250 -7.53 17.35 8.13
CA PRO A 250 -7.60 15.94 8.43
C PRO A 250 -6.87 15.60 9.74
N GLU A 251 -7.13 14.42 10.30
CA GLU A 251 -6.25 13.84 11.30
C GLU A 251 -4.94 13.41 10.63
N VAL A 252 -3.79 13.88 11.17
CA VAL A 252 -2.46 13.63 10.60
C VAL A 252 -1.76 12.51 11.35
N TYR A 253 -1.25 11.53 10.62
CA TYR A 253 -0.47 10.39 11.15
C TYR A 253 0.89 10.31 10.48
N ILE A 254 1.93 10.06 11.29
CA ILE A 254 3.32 9.97 10.85
C ILE A 254 3.70 8.51 10.67
N THR A 255 4.18 8.18 9.48
CA THR A 255 4.65 6.85 9.11
C THR A 255 6.13 6.84 8.75
N HIS A 256 6.69 5.66 8.50
CA HIS A 256 8.03 5.41 7.99
C HIS A 256 9.17 5.85 8.93
N LEU A 257 8.91 5.94 10.23
CA LEU A 257 9.94 6.26 11.22
C LEU A 257 11.06 5.20 11.19
N LYS A 258 12.32 5.64 11.18
CA LYS A 258 13.46 4.71 11.23
C LYS A 258 13.59 4.06 12.61
N PRO A 259 13.93 2.75 12.68
CA PRO A 259 14.13 2.03 13.92
C PRO A 259 15.17 2.73 14.84
N GLY A 260 14.86 2.82 16.11
CA GLY A 260 15.74 3.44 17.12
C GLY A 260 15.60 4.95 17.26
N GLU A 261 15.13 5.67 16.24
CA GLU A 261 15.00 7.14 16.25
C GLU A 261 13.55 7.63 16.37
N GLY A 262 12.57 6.73 16.36
CA GLY A 262 11.15 7.10 16.31
C GLY A 262 10.70 8.03 17.43
N ALA A 263 11.11 7.79 18.67
CA ALA A 263 10.75 8.63 19.81
C ALA A 263 11.34 10.06 19.68
N LEU A 264 12.59 10.18 19.23
CA LEU A 264 13.23 11.47 18.99
C LEU A 264 12.52 12.21 17.85
N THR A 265 12.30 11.53 16.73
CA THR A 265 11.63 12.11 15.55
C THR A 265 10.23 12.60 15.91
N MET A 266 9.43 11.82 16.65
CA MET A 266 8.09 12.23 17.08
C MET A 266 8.11 13.40 18.08
N LYS A 267 9.10 13.45 18.96
CA LYS A 267 9.31 14.62 19.85
C LYS A 267 9.56 15.90 19.04
N GLU A 268 10.44 15.83 18.03
CA GLU A 268 10.75 16.95 17.15
C GLU A 268 9.54 17.32 16.26
N VAL A 269 8.78 16.33 15.76
CA VAL A 269 7.51 16.55 15.04
C VAL A 269 6.52 17.32 15.94
N SER A 270 6.37 16.91 17.19
CA SER A 270 5.48 17.59 18.13
C SER A 270 5.91 19.04 18.39
N GLN A 271 7.20 19.33 18.39
CA GLN A 271 7.73 20.69 18.55
C GLN A 271 7.55 21.56 17.30
N ALA A 272 7.82 21.01 16.11
CA ALA A 272 7.81 21.77 14.87
C ALA A 272 6.39 21.87 14.24
N ALA A 273 5.59 20.82 14.37
CA ALA A 273 4.30 20.67 13.71
C ALA A 273 3.12 20.47 14.69
N GLY A 274 3.29 20.76 15.96
CA GLY A 274 2.31 20.46 17.02
C GLY A 274 0.92 21.08 16.84
N ARG A 275 0.79 22.17 16.07
CA ARG A 275 -0.51 22.79 15.77
C ARG A 275 -1.44 21.90 14.98
N TRP A 276 -0.92 20.96 14.16
CA TRP A 276 -1.71 19.96 13.41
C TRP A 276 -1.93 18.67 14.20
N ARG A 277 -1.37 18.56 15.41
CA ARG A 277 -1.50 17.42 16.33
C ARG A 277 -1.16 16.08 15.68
N PRO A 278 -0.03 15.95 14.95
CA PRO A 278 0.33 14.71 14.29
C PRO A 278 0.57 13.61 15.32
N ARG A 279 0.07 12.40 15.01
CA ARG A 279 0.22 11.20 15.83
C ARG A 279 1.12 10.20 15.13
N MET A 280 1.86 9.41 15.90
CA MET A 280 2.60 8.29 15.35
C MET A 280 1.63 7.22 14.88
N LEU A 281 1.85 6.71 13.66
CA LEU A 281 1.12 5.55 13.16
C LEU A 281 1.64 4.29 13.85
N GLU A 282 0.76 3.36 14.17
CA GLU A 282 1.11 2.14 14.89
C GLU A 282 0.64 0.89 14.13
N ASN A 283 1.36 -0.22 14.30
CA ASN A 283 0.92 -1.51 13.78
C ASN A 283 -0.45 -1.89 14.36
N ASN A 284 -1.29 -2.47 13.52
CA ASN A 284 -2.67 -2.86 13.81
C ASN A 284 -3.64 -1.69 14.10
N GLN A 285 -3.21 -0.44 13.92
CA GLN A 285 -4.14 0.68 13.94
C GLN A 285 -5.15 0.55 12.81
N GLU A 286 -6.40 0.94 13.08
CA GLU A 286 -7.50 0.83 12.13
C GLU A 286 -8.11 2.20 11.85
N PHE A 287 -8.48 2.40 10.58
CA PHE A 287 -9.21 3.56 10.10
C PHE A 287 -10.50 3.11 9.43
N SER A 288 -11.54 3.94 9.50
CA SER A 288 -12.83 3.70 8.84
C SER A 288 -13.23 4.92 8.01
N LEU A 289 -13.52 4.67 6.73
CA LEU A 289 -14.00 5.65 5.76
C LEU A 289 -15.47 5.40 5.41
#